data_dbd28c27cf56d0151aa11b612cc40169
#
_entry.id   dbd28c27cf56d0151aa11b612cc40169
#
_cell.length_a   1.000
_cell.length_b   1.000
_cell.length_c   1.000
_cell.angle_alpha   90.00
_cell.angle_beta   90.00
_cell.angle_gamma   90.00
#
_symmetry.space_group_name_H-M   'P 1'
#
loop_
_entity.id
_entity.type
_entity.pdbx_description
1 polymer ?
#
loop_
_entity_poly.entity_id
_entity_poly.type
_entity_poly.pdbx_seq_one_letter_code
_entity_poly.pdbx_strand_id
1 'polypeptide(L)'
;MLALRNQPLFVLLLGITSLLMYVPVLFSIRLDQWLYARTFFYHGTFFLIITAFLGIAFSSQKLRKKIVQNIFDLFCCFVFLPIFMAMPLNYLITNINFFDAYFEMLSSFTTTGASIFDLNDRVPDVLHLWRALISWVGGLLMLVAALAIFQPAGLGGFDVYTRKNNSDNLKIQIKHIDIRSRIIKYSILISPIYFLLTIVMSILLIMSGDRPLVAVIHSMSTFSTSGISNVGGIQGANSGASGEFIIVLFLIFSISRFMYQQDSDGKGYRRLKRDKEVNIMLILLLIIPSLLFIRHWFGIIEISEKFDFQSGLSAFWGGVFMVMSFLTTTGFESEYWGSSQAWSGLKTPGLILMGLCVLGGGIATTAGGVKLLRVYVLYKHGVREMTRLSYPHSVAGAGEKARNFRREGAYAAWIFFMLFLVSLAIIILSFSATGIKFEHSLILAISGLSTTGPLIYVAGDGSLDYSTISLTAKSIFCVAMVLGRLEALAVIALFNPNYWLK
;
A
#
# COMPACT_ATOMS: atom_id res chain seq x y z
N MET A 1 -30.17 -5.38 6.46
CA MET A 1 -29.00 -5.01 7.29
C MET A 1 -28.64 -6.05 8.36
N LEU A 2 -29.57 -6.62 9.13
CA LEU A 2 -29.28 -7.64 10.16
C LEU A 2 -28.65 -8.93 9.60
N ALA A 3 -29.07 -9.41 8.44
CA ALA A 3 -28.52 -10.60 7.80
C ALA A 3 -27.04 -10.45 7.38
N LEU A 4 -26.62 -9.28 6.91
CA LEU A 4 -25.23 -8.98 6.54
C LEU A 4 -24.29 -8.94 7.76
N ARG A 5 -24.81 -8.63 8.93
CA ARG A 5 -24.03 -8.54 10.16
C ARG A 5 -23.48 -9.88 10.65
N ASN A 6 -24.05 -10.99 10.21
CA ASN A 6 -23.65 -12.34 10.64
C ASN A 6 -22.78 -13.08 9.63
N GLN A 7 -22.48 -12.47 8.46
CA GLN A 7 -21.70 -13.13 7.42
C GLN A 7 -20.18 -13.09 7.67
N PRO A 8 -19.40 -14.14 7.31
CA PRO A 8 -17.95 -14.09 7.32
C PRO A 8 -17.42 -12.97 6.42
N LEU A 9 -16.26 -12.37 6.79
CA LEU A 9 -15.63 -11.30 5.99
C LEU A 9 -15.36 -11.76 4.56
N PHE A 10 -14.93 -13.02 4.39
CA PHE A 10 -14.67 -13.63 3.09
C PHE A 10 -15.92 -13.64 2.18
N VAL A 11 -17.08 -14.04 2.71
CA VAL A 11 -18.33 -14.08 1.94
C VAL A 11 -18.78 -12.69 1.52
N LEU A 12 -18.63 -11.69 2.42
CA LEU A 12 -18.96 -10.29 2.10
C LEU A 12 -18.06 -9.75 0.98
N LEU A 13 -16.75 -10.00 1.06
CA LEU A 13 -15.80 -9.54 0.04
C LEU A 13 -15.99 -10.28 -1.28
N LEU A 14 -16.27 -11.58 -1.25
CA LEU A 14 -16.58 -12.35 -2.46
C LEU A 14 -17.82 -11.76 -3.16
N GLY A 15 -18.86 -11.41 -2.42
CA GLY A 15 -20.05 -10.74 -2.95
C GLY A 15 -19.75 -9.36 -3.55
N ILE A 16 -18.94 -8.54 -2.87
CA ILE A 16 -18.53 -7.24 -3.37
C ILE A 16 -17.72 -7.37 -4.67
N THR A 17 -16.74 -8.27 -4.72
CA THR A 17 -15.92 -8.48 -5.91
C THR A 17 -16.72 -9.05 -7.08
N SER A 18 -17.68 -9.95 -6.81
CA SER A 18 -18.60 -10.46 -7.82
C SER A 18 -19.49 -9.36 -8.41
N LEU A 19 -19.99 -8.44 -7.58
CA LEU A 19 -20.75 -7.28 -8.05
C LEU A 19 -19.86 -6.32 -8.86
N LEU A 20 -18.61 -6.14 -8.48
CA LEU A 20 -17.68 -5.28 -9.23
C LEU A 20 -17.30 -5.84 -10.60
N MET A 21 -17.45 -7.16 -10.85
CA MET A 21 -17.28 -7.74 -12.18
C MET A 21 -18.24 -7.18 -13.23
N TYR A 22 -19.37 -6.61 -12.81
CA TYR A 22 -20.30 -5.95 -13.73
C TYR A 22 -19.79 -4.59 -14.24
N VAL A 23 -18.79 -3.97 -13.60
CA VAL A 23 -18.18 -2.73 -14.11
C VAL A 23 -17.40 -3.00 -15.41
N PRO A 24 -16.48 -3.98 -15.50
CA PRO A 24 -15.91 -4.41 -16.78
C PRO A 24 -16.95 -4.85 -17.81
N VAL A 25 -18.08 -5.47 -17.42
CA VAL A 25 -19.16 -5.82 -18.34
C VAL A 25 -19.71 -4.57 -19.04
N LEU A 26 -20.12 -3.56 -18.25
CA LEU A 26 -20.68 -2.31 -18.80
C LEU A 26 -19.66 -1.59 -19.70
N PHE A 27 -18.38 -1.56 -19.28
CA PHE A 27 -17.31 -0.96 -20.06
C PHE A 27 -17.07 -1.70 -21.37
N SER A 28 -17.06 -3.05 -21.35
CA SER A 28 -16.88 -3.87 -22.55
C SER A 28 -18.03 -3.75 -23.54
N ILE A 29 -19.29 -3.65 -23.07
CA ILE A 29 -20.46 -3.41 -23.92
C ILE A 29 -20.33 -2.07 -24.66
N ARG A 30 -19.84 -1.01 -23.95
CA ARG A 30 -19.63 0.30 -24.58
C ARG A 30 -18.57 0.29 -25.70
N LEU A 31 -17.61 -0.65 -25.63
CA LEU A 31 -16.54 -0.82 -26.61
C LEU A 31 -16.84 -1.90 -27.65
N ASP A 32 -18.07 -2.44 -27.69
CA ASP A 32 -18.49 -3.56 -28.55
C ASP A 32 -17.63 -4.84 -28.39
N GLN A 33 -17.00 -5.00 -27.24
CA GLN A 33 -16.15 -6.15 -26.91
C GLN A 33 -16.95 -7.26 -26.22
N TRP A 34 -17.80 -7.95 -26.96
CA TRP A 34 -18.77 -8.94 -26.42
C TRP A 34 -18.12 -10.14 -25.73
N LEU A 35 -16.92 -10.57 -26.14
CA LEU A 35 -16.22 -11.68 -25.50
C LEU A 35 -15.90 -11.35 -24.04
N TYR A 36 -15.34 -10.16 -23.78
CA TYR A 36 -15.01 -9.70 -22.43
C TYR A 36 -16.27 -9.50 -21.59
N ALA A 37 -17.28 -8.85 -22.16
CA ALA A 37 -18.55 -8.63 -21.49
C ALA A 37 -19.18 -9.95 -21.01
N ARG A 38 -19.29 -10.93 -21.90
CA ARG A 38 -19.85 -12.24 -21.59
C ARG A 38 -19.05 -12.99 -20.53
N THR A 39 -17.72 -12.96 -20.61
CA THR A 39 -16.84 -13.64 -19.66
C THR A 39 -17.00 -13.07 -18.25
N PHE A 40 -16.89 -11.76 -18.08
CA PHE A 40 -17.08 -11.13 -16.79
C PHE A 40 -18.50 -11.28 -16.25
N PHE A 41 -19.53 -11.26 -17.11
CA PHE A 41 -20.91 -11.50 -16.72
C PHE A 41 -21.13 -12.91 -16.16
N TYR A 42 -20.61 -13.95 -16.83
CA TYR A 42 -20.78 -15.33 -16.37
C TYR A 42 -20.03 -15.58 -15.06
N HIS A 43 -18.79 -15.12 -14.93
CA HIS A 43 -18.04 -15.27 -13.68
C HIS A 43 -18.69 -14.46 -12.56
N GLY A 44 -19.12 -13.22 -12.80
CA GLY A 44 -19.80 -12.40 -11.81
C GLY A 44 -21.08 -13.02 -11.29
N THR A 45 -21.96 -13.52 -12.20
CA THR A 45 -23.21 -14.20 -11.81
C THR A 45 -22.94 -15.51 -11.09
N PHE A 46 -21.99 -16.32 -11.53
CA PHE A 46 -21.61 -17.56 -10.90
C PHE A 46 -21.12 -17.36 -9.46
N PHE A 47 -20.24 -16.39 -9.24
CA PHE A 47 -19.74 -16.09 -7.90
C PHE A 47 -20.78 -15.41 -7.02
N LEU A 48 -21.73 -14.65 -7.57
CA LEU A 48 -22.87 -14.14 -6.81
C LEU A 48 -23.76 -15.28 -6.29
N ILE A 49 -24.02 -16.29 -7.13
CA ILE A 49 -24.77 -17.47 -6.74
C ILE A 49 -24.05 -18.22 -5.61
N ILE A 50 -22.74 -18.46 -5.75
CA ILE A 50 -21.92 -19.07 -4.69
C ILE A 50 -21.99 -18.23 -3.39
N THR A 51 -21.86 -16.91 -3.51
CA THR A 51 -21.94 -16.00 -2.36
C THR A 51 -23.31 -16.09 -1.68
N ALA A 52 -24.40 -16.20 -2.43
CA ALA A 52 -25.75 -16.36 -1.88
C ALA A 52 -25.88 -17.68 -1.11
N PHE A 53 -25.41 -18.80 -1.68
CA PHE A 53 -25.41 -20.10 -1.01
C PHE A 53 -24.58 -20.09 0.26
N LEU A 54 -23.35 -19.57 0.22
CA LEU A 54 -22.52 -19.42 1.41
C LEU A 54 -23.19 -18.50 2.43
N GLY A 55 -23.81 -17.40 1.99
CA GLY A 55 -24.54 -16.50 2.84
C GLY A 55 -25.69 -17.15 3.60
N ILE A 56 -26.44 -18.02 2.95
CA ILE A 56 -27.50 -18.81 3.58
C ILE A 56 -26.91 -19.82 4.58
N ALA A 57 -25.85 -20.54 4.19
CA ALA A 57 -25.19 -21.55 5.01
C ALA A 57 -24.65 -20.96 6.35
N PHE A 58 -24.10 -19.74 6.30
CA PHE A 58 -23.56 -19.06 7.49
C PHE A 58 -24.58 -18.18 8.24
N SER A 59 -25.81 -18.05 7.77
CA SER A 59 -26.83 -17.13 8.36
C SER A 59 -27.21 -17.46 9.80
N SER A 60 -27.21 -18.73 10.18
CA SER A 60 -27.60 -19.21 11.52
C SER A 60 -26.45 -19.19 12.54
N GLN A 61 -25.22 -18.99 12.13
CA GLN A 61 -24.06 -19.04 13.03
C GLN A 61 -23.88 -17.71 13.77
N LYS A 62 -23.96 -17.75 15.12
CA LYS A 62 -23.55 -16.62 15.99
C LYS A 62 -22.02 -16.58 16.08
N LEU A 63 -21.40 -15.93 15.14
CA LEU A 63 -19.93 -15.83 15.08
C LEU A 63 -19.42 -14.76 16.05
N ARG A 64 -19.21 -15.10 17.32
CA ARG A 64 -18.36 -14.32 18.23
C ARG A 64 -16.90 -14.73 17.99
N LYS A 65 -16.18 -13.98 17.16
CA LYS A 65 -14.77 -14.29 16.84
C LYS A 65 -13.82 -13.52 17.75
N LYS A 66 -12.77 -14.21 18.22
CA LYS A 66 -11.61 -13.57 18.86
C LYS A 66 -10.85 -12.69 17.86
N ILE A 67 -10.04 -11.77 18.34
CA ILE A 67 -9.22 -10.87 17.49
C ILE A 67 -8.35 -11.67 16.50
N VAL A 68 -7.71 -12.75 16.97
CA VAL A 68 -6.86 -13.61 16.14
C VAL A 68 -7.66 -14.25 14.99
N GLN A 69 -8.88 -14.68 15.23
CA GLN A 69 -9.73 -15.26 14.19
C GLN A 69 -10.11 -14.22 13.09
N ASN A 70 -10.26 -12.95 13.45
CA ASN A 70 -10.51 -11.91 12.45
C ASN A 70 -9.25 -11.58 11.64
N ILE A 71 -8.05 -11.67 12.24
CA ILE A 71 -6.78 -11.55 11.50
C ILE A 71 -6.62 -12.75 10.55
N PHE A 72 -6.98 -13.95 10.99
CA PHE A 72 -6.96 -15.14 10.15
C PHE A 72 -7.96 -15.04 8.98
N ASP A 73 -9.19 -14.56 9.23
CA ASP A 73 -10.17 -14.28 8.17
C ASP A 73 -9.60 -13.30 7.14
N LEU A 74 -8.91 -12.25 7.60
CA LEU A 74 -8.28 -11.28 6.71
C LEU A 74 -7.15 -11.90 5.89
N PHE A 75 -6.31 -12.74 6.52
CA PHE A 75 -5.27 -13.51 5.83
C PHE A 75 -5.88 -14.42 4.74
N CYS A 76 -6.93 -15.18 5.09
CA CYS A 76 -7.65 -16.02 4.14
C CYS A 76 -8.25 -15.21 2.99
N CYS A 77 -8.75 -14.00 3.25
CA CYS A 77 -9.24 -13.12 2.19
C CYS A 77 -8.13 -12.75 1.21
N PHE A 78 -6.94 -12.37 1.70
CA PHE A 78 -5.83 -12.02 0.81
C PHE A 78 -5.30 -13.20 -0.01
N VAL A 79 -5.32 -14.41 0.53
CA VAL A 79 -4.81 -15.60 -0.17
C VAL A 79 -5.85 -16.20 -1.13
N PHE A 80 -7.10 -16.33 -0.72
CA PHE A 80 -8.10 -17.10 -1.47
C PHE A 80 -8.96 -16.26 -2.41
N LEU A 81 -9.28 -14.99 -2.11
CA LEU A 81 -10.11 -14.18 -3.01
C LEU A 81 -9.45 -13.94 -4.38
N PRO A 82 -8.12 -13.71 -4.49
CA PRO A 82 -7.48 -13.55 -5.79
C PRO A 82 -7.64 -14.74 -6.72
N ILE A 83 -7.89 -15.97 -6.21
CA ILE A 83 -8.19 -17.16 -7.02
C ILE A 83 -9.46 -16.93 -7.86
N PHE A 84 -10.51 -16.42 -7.25
CA PHE A 84 -11.78 -16.13 -7.94
C PHE A 84 -11.65 -14.94 -8.89
N MET A 85 -10.86 -13.94 -8.52
CA MET A 85 -10.61 -12.76 -9.35
C MET A 85 -9.74 -13.08 -10.57
N ALA A 86 -8.89 -14.11 -10.50
CA ALA A 86 -8.01 -14.56 -11.57
C ALA A 86 -8.72 -15.37 -12.66
N MET A 87 -9.85 -16.00 -12.35
CA MET A 87 -10.55 -16.87 -13.32
C MET A 87 -10.94 -16.16 -14.61
N PRO A 88 -11.58 -14.97 -14.61
CA PRO A 88 -11.89 -14.26 -15.86
C PRO A 88 -10.62 -13.84 -16.61
N LEU A 89 -9.55 -13.48 -15.90
CA LEU A 89 -8.27 -13.10 -16.52
C LEU A 89 -7.63 -14.26 -17.26
N ASN A 90 -7.53 -15.43 -16.61
CA ASN A 90 -6.97 -16.63 -17.19
C ASN A 90 -7.78 -17.15 -18.42
N TYR A 91 -9.09 -16.95 -18.40
CA TYR A 91 -9.93 -17.33 -19.53
C TYR A 91 -9.74 -16.42 -20.75
N LEU A 92 -9.52 -15.12 -20.53
CA LEU A 92 -9.41 -14.11 -21.57
C LEU A 92 -8.02 -14.04 -22.21
N ILE A 93 -6.97 -14.35 -21.44
CA ILE A 93 -5.59 -14.32 -21.93
C ILE A 93 -5.10 -15.77 -22.05
N THR A 94 -5.06 -16.27 -23.28
CA THR A 94 -4.72 -17.68 -23.57
C THR A 94 -3.25 -18.03 -23.35
N ASN A 95 -2.36 -17.01 -23.30
CA ASN A 95 -0.89 -17.22 -23.24
C ASN A 95 -0.32 -17.17 -21.82
N ILE A 96 -1.17 -17.12 -20.78
CA ILE A 96 -0.71 -17.12 -19.39
C ILE A 96 -1.18 -18.37 -18.64
N ASN A 97 -0.37 -18.81 -17.69
CA ASN A 97 -0.75 -19.89 -16.78
C ASN A 97 -1.71 -19.34 -15.70
N PHE A 98 -2.55 -20.21 -15.13
CA PHE A 98 -3.44 -19.82 -14.03
C PHE A 98 -2.69 -19.20 -12.84
N PHE A 99 -1.48 -19.68 -12.54
CA PHE A 99 -0.66 -19.13 -11.48
C PHE A 99 -0.22 -17.67 -11.77
N ASP A 100 0.05 -17.35 -13.03
CA ASP A 100 0.38 -15.98 -13.45
C ASP A 100 -0.82 -15.06 -13.32
N ALA A 101 -2.03 -15.52 -13.69
CA ALA A 101 -3.26 -14.78 -13.47
C ALA A 101 -3.55 -14.58 -11.96
N TYR A 102 -3.27 -15.59 -11.14
CA TYR A 102 -3.36 -15.48 -9.68
C TYR A 102 -2.36 -14.47 -9.12
N PHE A 103 -1.10 -14.51 -9.56
CA PHE A 103 -0.05 -13.55 -9.18
C PHE A 103 -0.50 -12.11 -9.46
N GLU A 104 -1.02 -11.86 -10.66
CA GLU A 104 -1.49 -10.54 -11.08
C GLU A 104 -2.65 -10.02 -10.22
N MET A 105 -3.61 -10.89 -9.90
CA MET A 105 -4.75 -10.52 -9.06
C MET A 105 -4.37 -10.39 -7.58
N LEU A 106 -3.46 -11.23 -7.09
CA LEU A 106 -2.91 -11.08 -5.74
C LEU A 106 -2.13 -9.78 -5.61
N SER A 107 -1.27 -9.46 -6.58
CA SER A 107 -0.53 -8.20 -6.65
C SER A 107 -1.47 -6.99 -6.67
N SER A 108 -2.54 -7.05 -7.46
CA SER A 108 -3.55 -6.00 -7.48
C SER A 108 -4.28 -5.89 -6.15
N PHE A 109 -4.75 -7.00 -5.57
CA PHE A 109 -5.53 -6.99 -4.33
C PHE A 109 -4.70 -6.60 -3.09
N THR A 110 -3.42 -7.00 -3.04
CA THR A 110 -2.48 -6.52 -2.02
C THR A 110 -1.99 -5.09 -2.26
N THR A 111 -2.43 -4.45 -3.34
CA THR A 111 -2.01 -3.12 -3.79
C THR A 111 -0.49 -3.00 -4.02
N THR A 112 0.14 -4.08 -4.43
CA THR A 112 1.58 -4.11 -4.74
C THR A 112 1.88 -3.53 -6.12
N GLY A 113 1.01 -3.80 -7.11
CA GLY A 113 1.18 -3.29 -8.47
C GLY A 113 2.29 -3.95 -9.29
N ALA A 114 2.83 -5.09 -8.81
CA ALA A 114 3.72 -5.92 -9.60
C ALA A 114 2.94 -6.53 -10.76
N SER A 115 3.45 -6.42 -11.99
CA SER A 115 2.79 -6.93 -13.18
C SER A 115 3.69 -7.86 -13.98
N ILE A 116 3.10 -8.96 -14.45
CA ILE A 116 3.75 -9.87 -15.40
C ILE A 116 3.57 -9.42 -16.85
N PHE A 117 2.74 -8.41 -17.07
CA PHE A 117 2.51 -7.87 -18.41
C PHE A 117 3.57 -6.84 -18.73
N ASP A 118 4.33 -7.08 -19.78
CA ASP A 118 5.25 -6.09 -20.32
C ASP A 118 4.49 -4.85 -20.81
N LEU A 119 5.15 -3.68 -20.70
CA LEU A 119 4.63 -2.43 -21.23
C LEU A 119 4.24 -2.50 -22.72
N ASN A 120 4.85 -3.42 -23.44
CA ASN A 120 4.60 -3.67 -24.87
C ASN A 120 3.47 -4.68 -25.12
N ASP A 121 3.03 -5.40 -24.11
CA ASP A 121 1.92 -6.33 -24.23
C ASP A 121 0.63 -5.53 -24.37
N ARG A 122 -0.08 -5.73 -25.48
CA ARG A 122 -1.38 -5.10 -25.76
C ARG A 122 -2.47 -5.78 -24.91
N VAL A 123 -2.36 -5.62 -23.59
CA VAL A 123 -3.42 -6.07 -22.69
C VAL A 123 -4.63 -5.15 -22.89
N PRO A 124 -5.82 -5.70 -23.12
CA PRO A 124 -7.02 -4.90 -23.31
C PRO A 124 -7.34 -3.98 -22.12
N ASP A 125 -7.81 -2.79 -22.42
CA ASP A 125 -8.19 -1.77 -21.42
C ASP A 125 -9.15 -2.27 -20.34
N VAL A 126 -10.03 -3.22 -20.70
CA VAL A 126 -10.97 -3.87 -19.77
C VAL A 126 -10.24 -4.60 -18.65
N LEU A 127 -9.12 -5.25 -18.93
CA LEU A 127 -8.34 -6.00 -17.96
C LEU A 127 -7.54 -5.05 -17.06
N HIS A 128 -7.02 -3.96 -17.61
CA HIS A 128 -6.40 -2.89 -16.80
C HIS A 128 -7.41 -2.25 -15.83
N LEU A 129 -8.63 -1.99 -16.30
CA LEU A 129 -9.71 -1.51 -15.45
C LEU A 129 -10.03 -2.51 -14.33
N TRP A 130 -10.07 -3.82 -14.64
CA TRP A 130 -10.30 -4.85 -13.63
C TRP A 130 -9.20 -4.87 -12.57
N ARG A 131 -7.93 -4.83 -12.95
CA ARG A 131 -6.78 -4.75 -12.05
C ARG A 131 -6.87 -3.52 -11.12
N ALA A 132 -7.16 -2.35 -11.69
CA ALA A 132 -7.29 -1.11 -10.94
C ALA A 132 -8.47 -1.16 -9.94
N LEU A 133 -9.63 -1.72 -10.33
CA LEU A 133 -10.78 -1.92 -9.46
C LEU A 133 -10.45 -2.84 -8.27
N ILE A 134 -9.79 -3.97 -8.52
CA ILE A 134 -9.38 -4.90 -7.47
C ILE A 134 -8.39 -4.24 -6.51
N SER A 135 -7.44 -3.50 -7.04
CA SER A 135 -6.48 -2.75 -6.22
C SER A 135 -7.17 -1.67 -5.36
N TRP A 136 -8.12 -0.95 -5.94
CA TRP A 136 -8.90 0.07 -5.24
C TRP A 136 -9.69 -0.51 -4.06
N VAL A 137 -10.32 -1.69 -4.25
CA VAL A 137 -11.02 -2.41 -3.18
C VAL A 137 -10.04 -2.95 -2.14
N GLY A 138 -8.88 -3.47 -2.56
CA GLY A 138 -7.81 -3.91 -1.66
C GLY A 138 -7.32 -2.77 -0.76
N GLY A 139 -7.14 -1.58 -1.31
CA GLY A 139 -6.78 -0.36 -0.57
C GLY A 139 -7.86 0.04 0.45
N LEU A 140 -9.12 0.06 0.04
CA LEU A 140 -10.26 0.34 0.94
C LEU A 140 -10.35 -0.70 2.06
N LEU A 141 -10.18 -1.99 1.74
CA LEU A 141 -10.17 -3.07 2.73
C LEU A 141 -9.08 -2.83 3.78
N MET A 142 -7.89 -2.43 3.36
CA MET A 142 -6.80 -2.16 4.30
C MET A 142 -7.07 -0.95 5.20
N LEU A 143 -7.63 0.13 4.68
CA LEU A 143 -8.03 1.28 5.50
C LEU A 143 -9.06 0.88 6.58
N VAL A 144 -10.07 0.10 6.19
CA VAL A 144 -11.08 -0.41 7.11
C VAL A 144 -10.47 -1.40 8.11
N ALA A 145 -9.64 -2.34 7.66
CA ALA A 145 -9.00 -3.34 8.51
C ALA A 145 -8.04 -2.68 9.52
N ALA A 146 -7.30 -1.66 9.12
CA ALA A 146 -6.42 -0.91 10.00
C ALA A 146 -7.16 -0.30 11.19
N LEU A 147 -8.33 0.30 10.97
CA LEU A 147 -9.13 0.92 12.04
C LEU A 147 -10.03 -0.06 12.80
N ALA A 148 -10.55 -1.09 12.12
CA ALA A 148 -11.48 -2.03 12.73
C ALA A 148 -10.77 -3.20 13.45
N ILE A 149 -9.69 -3.72 12.89
CA ILE A 149 -9.00 -4.93 13.35
C ILE A 149 -7.66 -4.59 14.02
N PHE A 150 -6.76 -3.84 13.33
CA PHE A 150 -5.41 -3.61 13.82
C PHE A 150 -5.38 -2.62 14.99
N GLN A 151 -6.16 -1.56 14.96
CA GLN A 151 -6.23 -0.60 16.06
C GLN A 151 -6.60 -1.23 17.41
N PRO A 152 -7.67 -2.05 17.56
CA PRO A 152 -7.96 -2.71 18.83
C PRO A 152 -6.99 -3.82 19.19
N ALA A 153 -6.31 -4.42 18.20
CA ALA A 153 -5.27 -5.42 18.43
C ALA A 153 -3.94 -4.82 18.89
N GLY A 154 -3.80 -3.48 18.84
CA GLY A 154 -2.52 -2.80 19.08
C GLY A 154 -1.50 -3.08 17.98
N LEU A 155 -1.94 -3.35 16.75
CA LEU A 155 -1.12 -3.59 15.56
C LEU A 155 -1.18 -2.38 14.62
N GLY A 156 -0.44 -2.41 13.53
CA GLY A 156 -0.54 -1.35 12.51
C GLY A 156 0.05 0.00 12.93
N GLY A 157 0.97 0.01 13.93
CA GLY A 157 1.58 1.24 14.44
C GLY A 157 0.74 1.99 15.48
N PHE A 158 -0.45 1.51 15.79
CA PHE A 158 -1.29 2.08 16.86
C PHE A 158 -0.72 1.87 18.26
N ASP A 159 0.23 0.96 18.43
CA ASP A 159 0.92 0.68 19.70
C ASP A 159 1.50 1.94 20.33
N VAL A 160 1.91 2.89 19.48
CA VAL A 160 2.52 4.15 19.89
C VAL A 160 1.50 5.12 20.51
N TYR A 161 0.22 5.04 20.13
CA TYR A 161 -0.83 5.98 20.55
C TYR A 161 -1.81 5.44 21.60
N THR A 162 -1.95 4.14 21.73
CA THR A 162 -3.13 3.52 22.36
C THR A 162 -3.20 3.68 23.88
N ARG A 163 -2.13 4.12 24.57
CA ARG A 163 -2.08 4.12 26.04
C ARG A 163 -2.20 5.47 26.75
N LYS A 164 -2.51 6.54 26.03
CA LYS A 164 -2.56 7.87 26.65
C LYS A 164 -3.86 8.17 27.43
N ASN A 165 -4.94 7.48 27.13
CA ASN A 165 -6.22 7.67 27.83
C ASN A 165 -6.77 6.30 28.18
N ASN A 166 -6.43 5.75 29.36
CA ASN A 166 -7.51 5.11 30.09
C ASN A 166 -7.07 4.34 31.33
N SER A 167 -7.66 4.78 32.36
CA SER A 167 -8.27 4.04 33.44
C SER A 167 -8.94 2.72 32.94
N ASP A 168 -8.92 1.70 33.75
CA ASP A 168 -9.36 0.33 33.50
C ASP A 168 -10.75 0.16 32.87
N ASN A 169 -11.60 1.19 32.90
CA ASN A 169 -12.95 1.19 32.35
C ASN A 169 -13.01 1.10 30.81
N LEU A 170 -12.00 1.60 30.05
CA LEU A 170 -11.98 1.48 28.59
C LEU A 170 -11.45 0.13 28.12
N LYS A 171 -10.59 -0.54 28.88
CA LYS A 171 -10.19 -1.92 28.60
C LYS A 171 -11.38 -2.87 28.67
N ILE A 172 -12.31 -2.62 29.56
CA ILE A 172 -13.56 -3.40 29.69
C ILE A 172 -14.51 -3.10 28.51
N GLN A 173 -14.63 -1.85 28.07
CA GLN A 173 -15.46 -1.50 26.91
C GLN A 173 -14.91 -2.03 25.58
N ILE A 174 -13.57 -2.00 25.36
CA ILE A 174 -12.96 -2.52 24.13
C ILE A 174 -13.08 -4.05 24.05
N LYS A 175 -13.10 -4.75 25.19
CA LYS A 175 -13.23 -6.20 25.26
C LYS A 175 -14.61 -6.72 24.81
N HIS A 176 -15.63 -5.86 24.82
CA HIS A 176 -17.02 -6.20 24.46
C HIS A 176 -17.49 -5.66 23.09
N ILE A 177 -16.67 -4.85 22.37
CA ILE A 177 -17.09 -4.33 21.07
C ILE A 177 -16.87 -5.41 20.01
N ASP A 178 -17.93 -5.83 19.37
CA ASP A 178 -17.92 -6.75 18.23
C ASP A 178 -17.12 -6.13 17.06
N ILE A 179 -16.01 -6.76 16.65
CA ILE A 179 -15.13 -6.27 15.57
C ILE A 179 -15.93 -6.09 14.27
N ARG A 180 -16.94 -6.91 14.04
CA ARG A 180 -17.80 -6.80 12.86
C ARG A 180 -18.61 -5.51 12.82
N SER A 181 -19.18 -5.11 13.95
CA SER A 181 -19.89 -3.82 14.03
C SER A 181 -18.92 -2.66 13.75
N ARG A 182 -17.63 -2.82 14.13
CA ARG A 182 -16.59 -1.86 13.78
C ARG A 182 -16.25 -1.86 12.29
N ILE A 183 -16.10 -3.04 11.66
CA ILE A 183 -15.86 -3.14 10.21
C ILE A 183 -16.97 -2.43 9.45
N ILE A 184 -18.23 -2.73 9.75
CA ILE A 184 -19.37 -2.09 9.09
C ILE A 184 -19.37 -0.57 9.34
N LYS A 185 -19.15 -0.14 10.59
CA LYS A 185 -19.10 1.28 10.94
C LYS A 185 -18.01 2.02 10.16
N TYR A 186 -16.79 1.49 10.13
CA TYR A 186 -15.69 2.14 9.41
C TYR A 186 -15.84 2.03 7.89
N SER A 187 -16.44 0.95 7.36
CA SER A 187 -16.75 0.86 5.94
C SER A 187 -17.74 1.95 5.53
N ILE A 188 -18.82 2.14 6.26
CA ILE A 188 -19.83 3.18 5.96
C ILE A 188 -19.23 4.59 6.12
N LEU A 189 -18.29 4.77 7.03
CA LEU A 189 -17.65 6.08 7.27
C LEU A 189 -16.61 6.43 6.19
N ILE A 190 -15.77 5.48 5.79
CA ILE A 190 -14.61 5.72 4.93
C ILE A 190 -14.99 5.61 3.46
N SER A 191 -15.82 4.63 3.06
CA SER A 191 -16.09 4.35 1.65
C SER A 191 -16.64 5.56 0.87
N PRO A 192 -17.59 6.37 1.38
CA PRO A 192 -18.08 7.52 0.62
C PRO A 192 -17.01 8.59 0.42
N ILE A 193 -16.15 8.83 1.41
CA ILE A 193 -15.05 9.79 1.31
C ILE A 193 -14.03 9.29 0.28
N TYR A 194 -13.66 8.02 0.37
CA TYR A 194 -12.71 7.37 -0.55
C TYR A 194 -13.21 7.42 -2.00
N PHE A 195 -14.49 7.11 -2.21
CA PHE A 195 -15.13 7.15 -3.53
C PHE A 195 -15.21 8.59 -4.08
N LEU A 196 -15.67 9.55 -3.25
CA LEU A 196 -15.76 10.95 -3.65
C LEU A 196 -14.40 11.52 -4.06
N LEU A 197 -13.36 11.28 -3.27
CA LEU A 197 -12.01 11.74 -3.57
C LEU A 197 -11.47 11.11 -4.86
N THR A 198 -11.76 9.82 -5.11
CA THR A 198 -11.38 9.16 -6.37
C THR A 198 -12.04 9.83 -7.57
N ILE A 199 -13.33 10.17 -7.48
CA ILE A 199 -14.05 10.89 -8.55
C ILE A 199 -13.44 12.28 -8.77
N VAL A 200 -13.23 13.04 -7.68
CA VAL A 200 -12.67 14.40 -7.78
C VAL A 200 -11.30 14.36 -8.45
N MET A 201 -10.43 13.44 -8.04
CA MET A 201 -9.12 13.29 -8.67
C MET A 201 -9.21 12.87 -10.14
N SER A 202 -10.12 11.94 -10.49
CA SER A 202 -10.33 11.54 -11.89
C SER A 202 -10.74 12.73 -12.76
N ILE A 203 -11.66 13.57 -12.27
CA ILE A 203 -12.10 14.77 -12.98
C ILE A 203 -10.93 15.75 -13.18
N LEU A 204 -10.12 15.99 -12.15
CA LEU A 204 -8.95 16.87 -12.23
C LEU A 204 -7.91 16.35 -13.24
N LEU A 205 -7.66 15.05 -13.30
CA LEU A 205 -6.75 14.45 -14.27
C LEU A 205 -7.31 14.56 -15.70
N ILE A 206 -8.61 14.37 -15.90
CA ILE A 206 -9.26 14.60 -17.21
C ILE A 206 -9.12 16.07 -17.63
N MET A 207 -9.33 17.01 -16.72
CA MET A 207 -9.14 18.44 -16.98
C MET A 207 -7.68 18.79 -17.32
N SER A 208 -6.73 18.01 -16.81
CA SER A 208 -5.29 18.14 -17.13
C SER A 208 -4.89 17.52 -18.47
N GLY A 209 -5.83 16.86 -19.19
CA GLY A 209 -5.61 16.31 -20.53
C GLY A 209 -5.54 14.79 -20.62
N ASP A 210 -5.68 14.06 -19.52
CA ASP A 210 -5.68 12.59 -19.54
C ASP A 210 -6.94 12.03 -20.20
N ARG A 211 -6.78 10.89 -20.88
CA ARG A 211 -7.92 10.10 -21.36
C ARG A 211 -8.77 9.62 -20.16
N PRO A 212 -10.11 9.59 -20.26
CA PRO A 212 -10.98 9.27 -19.12
C PRO A 212 -10.64 7.95 -18.43
N LEU A 213 -10.29 6.90 -19.17
CA LEU A 213 -9.91 5.61 -18.60
C LEU A 213 -8.59 5.70 -17.82
N VAL A 214 -7.58 6.37 -18.41
CA VAL A 214 -6.27 6.59 -17.77
C VAL A 214 -6.45 7.35 -16.45
N ALA A 215 -7.22 8.44 -16.47
CA ALA A 215 -7.52 9.25 -15.29
C ALA A 215 -8.20 8.44 -14.17
N VAL A 216 -9.17 7.57 -14.51
CA VAL A 216 -9.84 6.70 -13.54
C VAL A 216 -8.87 5.66 -12.97
N ILE A 217 -8.07 4.99 -13.80
CA ILE A 217 -7.09 4.01 -13.37
C ILE A 217 -6.03 4.65 -12.46
N HIS A 218 -5.46 5.80 -12.88
CA HIS A 218 -4.45 6.50 -12.09
C HIS A 218 -5.00 7.02 -10.76
N SER A 219 -6.24 7.51 -10.71
CA SER A 219 -6.87 7.94 -9.46
C SER A 219 -7.12 6.75 -8.51
N MET A 220 -7.64 5.63 -9.00
CA MET A 220 -7.80 4.40 -8.22
C MET A 220 -6.45 3.90 -7.69
N SER A 221 -5.43 3.90 -8.54
CA SER A 221 -4.08 3.48 -8.21
C SER A 221 -3.40 4.39 -7.17
N THR A 222 -3.61 5.70 -7.25
CA THR A 222 -3.08 6.67 -6.29
C THR A 222 -3.68 6.47 -4.89
N PHE A 223 -5.00 6.30 -4.78
CA PHE A 223 -5.64 6.08 -3.49
C PHE A 223 -5.36 4.70 -2.90
N SER A 224 -5.18 3.68 -3.74
CA SER A 224 -4.76 2.35 -3.29
C SER A 224 -3.24 2.25 -3.09
N THR A 225 -2.46 3.25 -3.53
CA THR A 225 -0.98 3.25 -3.53
C THR A 225 -0.39 2.03 -4.23
N SER A 226 -0.93 1.69 -5.42
CA SER A 226 -0.54 0.46 -6.13
C SER A 226 0.39 0.66 -7.31
N GLY A 227 0.47 1.88 -7.87
CA GLY A 227 1.29 2.14 -9.05
C GLY A 227 0.79 1.48 -10.35
N ILE A 228 -0.44 0.96 -10.37
CA ILE A 228 -1.03 0.33 -11.57
C ILE A 228 -1.36 1.40 -12.61
N SER A 229 -0.90 1.19 -13.85
CA SER A 229 -1.19 2.03 -15.01
C SER A 229 -1.51 1.16 -16.23
N ASN A 230 -2.28 1.69 -17.16
CA ASN A 230 -2.55 1.07 -18.47
C ASN A 230 -1.72 1.68 -19.60
N VAL A 231 -0.91 2.69 -19.30
CA VAL A 231 -0.08 3.42 -20.27
C VAL A 231 1.40 3.40 -19.92
N GLY A 232 1.82 2.47 -19.05
CA GLY A 232 3.22 2.34 -18.65
C GLY A 232 3.69 3.34 -17.59
N GLY A 233 2.79 3.81 -16.74
CA GLY A 233 3.10 4.81 -15.72
C GLY A 233 2.55 6.18 -16.07
N ILE A 234 2.98 7.21 -15.35
CA ILE A 234 2.58 8.59 -15.62
C ILE A 234 3.26 9.14 -16.87
N GLN A 235 4.44 8.62 -17.21
CA GLN A 235 5.17 8.99 -18.42
C GLN A 235 4.35 8.78 -19.70
N GLY A 236 3.47 7.78 -19.73
CA GLY A 236 2.55 7.53 -20.86
C GLY A 236 1.23 8.30 -20.80
N ALA A 237 1.02 9.12 -19.77
CA ALA A 237 -0.17 9.95 -19.62
C ALA A 237 -0.02 11.28 -20.38
N ASN A 238 -1.14 11.88 -20.73
CA ASN A 238 -1.13 13.15 -21.48
C ASN A 238 -1.12 14.39 -20.57
N SER A 239 -1.31 14.21 -19.26
CA SER A 239 -1.42 15.29 -18.28
C SER A 239 -0.08 15.93 -17.90
N GLY A 240 1.06 15.27 -18.17
CA GLY A 240 2.41 15.79 -17.90
C GLY A 240 2.60 16.29 -16.46
N ALA A 241 3.32 17.40 -16.29
CA ALA A 241 3.62 17.99 -14.97
C ALA A 241 2.38 18.35 -14.14
N SER A 242 1.27 18.75 -14.78
CA SER A 242 0.01 19.08 -14.08
C SER A 242 -0.63 17.83 -13.46
N GLY A 243 -0.60 16.71 -14.16
CA GLY A 243 -1.04 15.41 -13.63
C GLY A 243 -0.18 14.93 -12.46
N GLU A 244 1.15 15.05 -12.59
CA GLU A 244 2.06 14.73 -11.49
C GLU A 244 1.77 15.56 -10.23
N PHE A 245 1.53 16.88 -10.39
CA PHE A 245 1.20 17.77 -9.28
C PHE A 245 -0.10 17.33 -8.57
N ILE A 246 -1.14 16.99 -9.34
CA ILE A 246 -2.40 16.49 -8.78
C ILE A 246 -2.15 15.19 -8.02
N ILE A 247 -1.39 14.24 -8.57
CA ILE A 247 -1.09 12.97 -7.93
C ILE A 247 -0.34 13.19 -6.61
N VAL A 248 0.70 14.04 -6.58
CA VAL A 248 1.45 14.37 -5.35
C VAL A 248 0.53 14.93 -4.27
N LEU A 249 -0.39 15.83 -4.64
CA LEU A 249 -1.35 16.41 -3.70
C LEU A 249 -2.24 15.33 -3.07
N PHE A 250 -2.72 14.38 -3.86
CA PHE A 250 -3.58 13.30 -3.36
C PHE A 250 -2.81 12.19 -2.63
N LEU A 251 -1.52 11.99 -2.93
CA LEU A 251 -0.67 11.05 -2.18
C LEU A 251 -0.49 11.44 -0.69
N ILE A 252 -0.74 12.71 -0.32
CA ILE A 252 -0.74 13.14 1.09
C ILE A 252 -1.76 12.33 1.92
N PHE A 253 -2.87 11.88 1.31
CA PHE A 253 -3.83 10.99 1.97
C PHE A 253 -3.24 9.65 2.39
N SER A 254 -2.19 9.19 1.71
CA SER A 254 -1.46 7.96 2.05
C SER A 254 -0.45 8.13 3.18
N ILE A 255 -0.22 9.35 3.65
CA ILE A 255 0.69 9.67 4.74
C ILE A 255 -0.06 9.90 6.05
N SER A 256 -1.23 10.58 6.02
CA SER A 256 -1.94 10.94 7.25
C SER A 256 -3.32 10.31 7.34
N ARG A 257 -3.50 9.49 8.38
CA ARG A 257 -4.82 8.91 8.74
C ARG A 257 -5.89 9.95 9.07
N PHE A 258 -5.50 11.16 9.49
CA PHE A 258 -6.46 12.20 9.85
C PHE A 258 -7.24 12.72 8.65
N MET A 259 -6.76 12.50 7.44
CA MET A 259 -7.45 12.85 6.20
C MET A 259 -8.77 12.09 5.98
N TYR A 260 -8.88 10.86 6.53
CA TYR A 260 -10.08 10.03 6.43
C TYR A 260 -11.01 10.15 7.66
N GLN A 261 -10.63 10.94 8.67
CA GLN A 261 -11.46 11.14 9.86
C GLN A 261 -12.36 12.34 9.69
N GLN A 262 -13.66 12.11 9.84
CA GLN A 262 -14.66 13.18 9.82
C GLN A 262 -14.44 14.11 11.04
N ASP A 263 -14.17 15.37 10.78
CA ASP A 263 -13.84 16.36 11.79
C ASP A 263 -15.11 17.04 12.31
N SER A 264 -15.75 16.44 13.32
CA SER A 264 -16.92 17.00 13.98
C SER A 264 -16.60 18.29 14.79
N ASP A 265 -15.31 18.53 15.10
CA ASP A 265 -14.89 19.60 16.02
C ASP A 265 -14.22 20.79 15.33
N GLY A 266 -14.13 20.81 13.98
CA GLY A 266 -13.45 21.90 13.21
C GLY A 266 -11.94 22.02 13.48
N LYS A 267 -11.32 20.99 14.07
CA LYS A 267 -9.90 21.00 14.47
C LYS A 267 -8.97 20.21 13.53
N GLY A 268 -9.48 19.74 12.39
CA GLY A 268 -8.74 18.87 11.47
C GLY A 268 -7.44 19.46 10.98
N TYR A 269 -7.45 20.72 10.55
CA TYR A 269 -6.24 21.43 10.12
C TYR A 269 -5.17 21.51 11.22
N ARG A 270 -5.58 21.78 12.48
CA ARG A 270 -4.63 21.83 13.61
C ARG A 270 -4.06 20.46 13.94
N ARG A 271 -4.84 19.37 13.74
CA ARG A 271 -4.38 17.99 13.92
C ARG A 271 -3.37 17.61 12.85
N LEU A 272 -3.65 17.96 11.58
CA LEU A 272 -2.76 17.71 10.45
C LEU A 272 -1.42 18.44 10.63
N LYS A 273 -1.43 19.73 10.99
CA LYS A 273 -0.20 20.50 11.25
C LYS A 273 0.65 19.95 12.40
N ARG A 274 0.03 19.24 13.35
CA ARG A 274 0.72 18.60 14.49
C ARG A 274 1.09 17.14 14.22
N ASP A 275 0.71 16.61 13.07
CA ASP A 275 1.02 15.24 12.70
C ASP A 275 2.52 15.08 12.43
N LYS A 276 3.14 14.14 13.16
CA LYS A 276 4.57 13.89 13.03
C LYS A 276 4.92 13.21 11.72
N GLU A 277 4.00 12.42 11.17
CA GLU A 277 4.17 11.72 9.90
C GLU A 277 4.25 12.73 8.75
N VAL A 278 3.35 13.71 8.72
CA VAL A 278 3.37 14.80 7.73
C VAL A 278 4.63 15.66 7.84
N ASN A 279 5.06 15.97 9.06
CA ASN A 279 6.29 16.75 9.25
C ASN A 279 7.54 16.01 8.75
N ILE A 280 7.63 14.68 8.98
CA ILE A 280 8.75 13.88 8.49
C ILE A 280 8.70 13.78 6.97
N MET A 281 7.53 13.56 6.39
CA MET A 281 7.34 13.59 4.94
C MET A 281 7.86 14.88 4.33
N LEU A 282 7.46 16.04 4.87
CA LEU A 282 7.91 17.36 4.37
C LEU A 282 9.43 17.51 4.47
N ILE A 283 10.04 17.04 5.55
CA ILE A 283 11.49 17.06 5.73
C ILE A 283 12.17 16.19 4.65
N LEU A 284 11.67 14.97 4.40
CA LEU A 284 12.22 14.08 3.38
C LEU A 284 12.04 14.65 1.96
N LEU A 285 10.86 15.24 1.67
CA LEU A 285 10.57 15.89 0.40
C LEU A 285 11.47 17.10 0.13
N LEU A 286 11.95 17.77 1.17
CA LEU A 286 12.88 18.88 1.03
C LEU A 286 14.33 18.39 0.91
N ILE A 287 14.75 17.51 1.81
CA ILE A 287 16.17 17.12 1.96
C ILE A 287 16.65 16.29 0.78
N ILE A 288 15.92 15.22 0.40
CA ILE A 288 16.41 14.26 -0.58
C ILE A 288 16.53 14.86 -1.97
N PRO A 289 15.51 15.53 -2.54
CA PRO A 289 15.65 16.18 -3.83
C PRO A 289 16.70 17.30 -3.83
N SER A 290 16.80 18.06 -2.70
CA SER A 290 17.81 19.10 -2.58
C SER A 290 19.23 18.53 -2.57
N LEU A 291 19.47 17.41 -1.89
CA LEU A 291 20.77 16.72 -1.90
C LEU A 291 21.13 16.22 -3.30
N LEU A 292 20.17 15.63 -4.02
CA LEU A 292 20.37 15.19 -5.40
C LEU A 292 20.68 16.37 -6.32
N PHE A 293 19.96 17.48 -6.14
CA PHE A 293 20.15 18.70 -6.91
C PHE A 293 21.50 19.36 -6.64
N ILE A 294 21.91 19.53 -5.38
CA ILE A 294 23.20 20.12 -4.99
C ILE A 294 24.37 19.28 -5.51
N ARG A 295 24.28 17.98 -5.45
CA ARG A 295 25.34 17.10 -5.99
C ARG A 295 25.60 17.35 -7.45
N HIS A 296 24.57 17.53 -8.26
CA HIS A 296 24.70 17.88 -9.66
C HIS A 296 25.41 19.23 -9.84
N TRP A 297 25.07 20.23 -9.02
CA TRP A 297 25.67 21.55 -9.08
C TRP A 297 27.21 21.51 -8.91
N PHE A 298 27.70 20.64 -8.04
CA PHE A 298 29.14 20.42 -7.90
C PHE A 298 29.74 19.68 -9.11
N GLY A 299 29.00 18.80 -9.79
CA GLY A 299 29.45 18.10 -10.98
C GLY A 299 29.53 19.00 -12.22
N ILE A 300 28.62 19.98 -12.40
CA ILE A 300 28.67 20.94 -13.52
C ILE A 300 29.89 21.84 -13.48
N ILE A 301 30.40 22.19 -12.29
CA ILE A 301 31.60 23.00 -12.15
C ILE A 301 32.82 22.29 -12.79
N GLU A 302 32.82 20.96 -12.87
CA GLU A 302 33.87 20.16 -13.50
C GLU A 302 33.70 19.99 -15.02
N ILE A 303 32.45 20.09 -15.54
CA ILE A 303 32.15 19.86 -16.96
C ILE A 303 31.44 21.10 -17.47
N SER A 304 32.11 22.00 -18.16
CA SER A 304 31.64 23.29 -18.68
C SER A 304 30.47 23.19 -19.67
N GLU A 305 29.36 22.59 -19.31
CA GLU A 305 28.12 22.56 -20.07
C GLU A 305 27.26 23.79 -19.78
N LYS A 306 26.55 24.27 -20.79
CA LYS A 306 25.63 25.42 -20.66
C LYS A 306 24.52 25.09 -19.67
N PHE A 307 24.44 25.86 -18.60
CA PHE A 307 23.41 25.77 -17.60
C PHE A 307 22.03 26.15 -18.18
N ASP A 308 21.12 25.21 -18.22
CA ASP A 308 19.71 25.45 -18.52
C ASP A 308 18.88 25.36 -17.23
N PHE A 309 18.43 26.53 -16.74
CA PHE A 309 17.67 26.64 -15.49
C PHE A 309 16.35 25.86 -15.56
N GLN A 310 15.74 25.77 -16.73
CA GLN A 310 14.46 25.06 -16.90
C GLN A 310 14.62 23.56 -16.73
N SER A 311 15.69 22.98 -17.28
CA SER A 311 16.00 21.55 -17.08
C SER A 311 16.37 21.24 -15.64
N GLY A 312 17.00 22.17 -14.91
CA GLY A 312 17.26 22.04 -13.48
C GLY A 312 15.98 22.01 -12.64
N LEU A 313 15.03 22.88 -12.94
CA LEU A 313 13.75 22.92 -12.24
C LEU A 313 12.92 21.65 -12.49
N SER A 314 12.88 21.14 -13.71
CA SER A 314 12.20 19.90 -14.06
C SER A 314 12.86 18.68 -13.38
N ALA A 315 14.20 18.63 -13.31
CA ALA A 315 14.92 17.60 -12.59
C ALA A 315 14.65 17.61 -11.07
N PHE A 316 14.60 18.81 -10.47
CA PHE A 316 14.22 18.95 -9.05
C PHE A 316 12.79 18.47 -8.80
N TRP A 317 11.84 18.85 -9.67
CA TRP A 317 10.45 18.41 -9.58
C TRP A 317 10.33 16.89 -9.69
N GLY A 318 11.02 16.28 -10.67
CA GLY A 318 11.10 14.83 -10.82
C GLY A 318 11.58 14.15 -9.54
N GLY A 319 12.62 14.69 -8.87
CA GLY A 319 13.08 14.21 -7.57
C GLY A 319 12.03 14.31 -6.47
N VAL A 320 11.28 15.42 -6.38
CA VAL A 320 10.18 15.60 -5.42
C VAL A 320 9.09 14.56 -5.64
N PHE A 321 8.67 14.37 -6.89
CA PHE A 321 7.65 13.38 -7.26
C PHE A 321 8.09 11.96 -6.88
N MET A 322 9.33 11.58 -7.25
CA MET A 322 9.87 10.26 -6.95
C MET A 322 9.94 9.99 -5.45
N VAL A 323 10.42 10.95 -4.65
CA VAL A 323 10.46 10.81 -3.19
C VAL A 323 9.06 10.60 -2.63
N MET A 324 8.06 11.37 -3.07
CA MET A 324 6.67 11.21 -2.62
C MET A 324 6.08 9.87 -3.03
N SER A 325 6.26 9.46 -4.28
CA SER A 325 5.75 8.22 -4.85
C SER A 325 6.31 6.99 -4.14
N PHE A 326 7.62 6.94 -3.90
CA PHE A 326 8.26 5.77 -3.27
C PHE A 326 8.14 5.78 -1.74
N LEU A 327 8.04 6.94 -1.10
CA LEU A 327 7.74 7.04 0.33
C LEU A 327 6.32 6.55 0.64
N THR A 328 5.35 6.84 -0.24
CA THR A 328 3.98 6.34 -0.12
C THR A 328 3.81 4.92 -0.65
N THR A 329 4.89 4.29 -1.09
CA THR A 329 4.92 2.93 -1.67
C THR A 329 4.00 2.77 -2.90
N THR A 330 3.74 3.86 -3.62
CA THR A 330 2.93 3.85 -4.84
C THR A 330 3.74 3.37 -6.04
N GLY A 331 4.98 3.86 -6.19
CA GLY A 331 5.90 3.41 -7.22
C GLY A 331 5.68 4.02 -8.61
N PHE A 332 4.87 5.09 -8.74
CA PHE A 332 4.80 5.84 -10.00
C PHE A 332 6.13 6.53 -10.30
N GLU A 333 6.54 6.50 -11.56
CA GLU A 333 7.74 7.14 -12.07
C GLU A 333 7.38 8.49 -12.73
N SER A 334 8.17 9.54 -12.44
CA SER A 334 7.99 10.87 -13.02
C SER A 334 8.48 10.88 -14.47
N GLU A 335 7.83 11.64 -15.32
CA GLU A 335 8.29 11.96 -16.69
C GLU A 335 9.71 12.58 -16.69
N TYR A 336 10.04 13.32 -15.63
CA TYR A 336 11.32 14.01 -15.47
C TYR A 336 12.39 13.18 -14.74
N TRP A 337 12.12 11.90 -14.41
CA TRP A 337 13.05 11.09 -13.65
C TRP A 337 14.34 10.81 -14.41
N GLY A 338 14.28 10.55 -15.73
CA GLY A 338 15.47 10.37 -16.57
C GLY A 338 16.39 11.60 -16.53
N SER A 339 15.83 12.80 -16.58
CA SER A 339 16.55 14.06 -16.40
C SER A 339 17.19 14.14 -15.00
N SER A 340 16.43 13.80 -13.95
CA SER A 340 16.91 13.82 -12.56
C SER A 340 18.04 12.84 -12.32
N GLN A 341 18.01 11.66 -12.96
CA GLN A 341 19.10 10.67 -12.91
C GLN A 341 20.36 11.18 -13.59
N ALA A 342 20.24 11.68 -14.83
CA ALA A 342 21.35 12.24 -15.58
C ALA A 342 21.99 13.39 -14.81
N TRP A 343 21.19 14.26 -14.22
CA TRP A 343 21.61 15.39 -13.40
C TRP A 343 22.30 14.96 -12.12
N SER A 344 21.79 14.00 -11.38
CA SER A 344 22.41 13.58 -10.12
C SER A 344 23.74 12.87 -10.31
N GLY A 345 24.06 12.35 -11.51
CA GLY A 345 25.24 11.55 -11.79
C GLY A 345 25.38 10.31 -10.90
N LEU A 346 24.27 9.89 -10.24
CA LEU A 346 24.24 8.70 -9.41
C LEU A 346 24.09 7.46 -10.29
N LYS A 347 25.02 6.53 -10.21
CA LYS A 347 24.93 5.25 -10.93
C LYS A 347 23.79 4.36 -10.41
N THR A 348 23.41 4.50 -9.13
CA THR A 348 22.41 3.66 -8.47
C THR A 348 21.43 4.48 -7.62
N PRO A 349 20.63 5.38 -8.24
CA PRO A 349 19.63 6.17 -7.50
C PRO A 349 18.52 5.32 -6.90
N GLY A 350 18.31 4.11 -7.43
CA GLY A 350 17.34 3.15 -6.93
C GLY A 350 17.55 2.74 -5.48
N LEU A 351 18.79 2.80 -4.95
CA LEU A 351 19.08 2.50 -3.55
C LEU A 351 18.37 3.48 -2.59
N ILE A 352 18.32 4.77 -2.95
CA ILE A 352 17.61 5.79 -2.16
C ILE A 352 16.12 5.48 -2.16
N LEU A 353 15.56 5.14 -3.32
CA LEU A 353 14.15 4.79 -3.46
C LEU A 353 13.79 3.51 -2.71
N MET A 354 14.65 2.49 -2.73
CA MET A 354 14.50 1.30 -1.88
C MET A 354 14.44 1.67 -0.39
N GLY A 355 15.32 2.55 0.08
CA GLY A 355 15.30 3.05 1.45
C GLY A 355 14.00 3.76 1.81
N LEU A 356 13.44 4.56 0.89
CA LEU A 356 12.13 5.21 1.07
C LEU A 356 10.98 4.21 1.15
N CYS A 357 10.98 3.17 0.31
CA CYS A 357 9.99 2.09 0.37
C CYS A 357 10.04 1.33 1.69
N VAL A 358 11.23 1.09 2.24
CA VAL A 358 11.40 0.46 3.56
C VAL A 358 10.87 1.36 4.67
N LEU A 359 11.13 2.68 4.63
CA LEU A 359 10.53 3.63 5.57
C LEU A 359 9.01 3.59 5.50
N GLY A 360 8.45 3.61 4.30
CA GLY A 360 7.03 3.50 4.03
C GLY A 360 6.22 4.73 4.45
N GLY A 361 4.91 4.65 4.23
CA GLY A 361 3.99 5.76 4.53
C GLY A 361 3.48 5.82 5.97
N GLY A 362 2.32 6.45 6.15
CA GLY A 362 1.72 6.67 7.46
C GLY A 362 0.96 5.46 8.04
N ILE A 363 0.70 5.53 9.33
CA ILE A 363 -0.08 4.53 10.05
C ILE A 363 -1.55 4.58 9.63
N ALA A 364 -2.16 3.39 9.47
CA ALA A 364 -3.55 3.22 9.05
C ALA A 364 -3.85 3.86 7.68
N THR A 365 -2.90 3.81 6.79
CA THR A 365 -3.04 4.20 5.39
C THR A 365 -2.82 2.99 4.48
N THR A 366 -3.04 3.18 3.18
CA THR A 366 -2.83 2.15 2.15
C THR A 366 -1.36 1.85 1.89
N ALA A 367 -0.45 2.77 2.23
CA ALA A 367 0.99 2.61 2.03
C ALA A 367 1.57 1.42 2.81
N GLY A 368 2.59 0.78 2.27
CA GLY A 368 3.34 -0.32 2.89
C GLY A 368 4.54 0.12 3.75
N GLY A 369 5.52 -0.75 3.93
CA GLY A 369 6.77 -0.49 4.66
C GLY A 369 6.64 -0.50 6.18
N VAL A 370 7.72 -0.09 6.87
CA VAL A 370 7.83 -0.09 8.34
C VAL A 370 6.93 0.93 9.02
N LYS A 371 6.54 2.00 8.34
CA LYS A 371 5.73 3.14 8.76
C LYS A 371 6.54 4.26 9.45
N LEU A 372 6.34 5.48 8.96
CA LEU A 372 7.06 6.68 9.40
C LEU A 372 7.03 6.91 10.91
N LEU A 373 5.89 6.71 11.56
CA LEU A 373 5.78 6.95 13.00
C LEU A 373 6.61 5.98 13.82
N ARG A 374 6.72 4.71 13.42
CA ARG A 374 7.57 3.73 14.12
C ARG A 374 9.04 4.15 14.04
N VAL A 375 9.50 4.55 12.86
CA VAL A 375 10.87 5.04 12.66
C VAL A 375 11.12 6.29 13.52
N TYR A 376 10.17 7.22 13.56
CA TYR A 376 10.26 8.40 14.42
C TYR A 376 10.38 8.05 15.90
N VAL A 377 9.59 7.11 16.38
CA VAL A 377 9.63 6.67 17.79
C VAL A 377 10.95 6.01 18.12
N LEU A 378 11.48 5.14 17.23
CA LEU A 378 12.79 4.53 17.39
C LEU A 378 13.90 5.58 17.42
N TYR A 379 13.87 6.55 16.51
CA TYR A 379 14.83 7.67 16.51
C TYR A 379 14.78 8.45 17.83
N LYS A 380 13.59 8.81 18.31
CA LYS A 380 13.43 9.54 19.58
C LYS A 380 13.87 8.70 20.78
N HIS A 381 13.68 7.39 20.73
CA HIS A 381 14.17 6.50 21.77
C HIS A 381 15.70 6.45 21.75
N GLY A 382 16.33 6.27 20.60
CA GLY A 382 17.78 6.31 20.45
C GLY A 382 18.42 7.58 20.96
N VAL A 383 17.90 8.75 20.53
CA VAL A 383 18.38 10.07 21.03
C VAL A 383 18.28 10.16 22.55
N ARG A 384 17.19 9.65 23.12
CA ARG A 384 17.00 9.65 24.59
C ARG A 384 18.01 8.78 25.31
N GLU A 385 18.25 7.55 24.81
CA GLU A 385 19.23 6.66 25.45
C GLU A 385 20.65 7.23 25.33
N MET A 386 20.99 7.85 24.20
CA MET A 386 22.25 8.60 24.04
C MET A 386 22.38 9.74 25.07
N THR A 387 21.31 10.54 25.24
CA THR A 387 21.29 11.61 26.24
C THR A 387 21.44 11.06 27.66
N ARG A 388 20.83 9.90 27.95
CA ARG A 388 20.94 9.26 29.25
C ARG A 388 22.35 8.72 29.52
N LEU A 389 23.06 8.24 28.50
CA LEU A 389 24.45 7.82 28.61
C LEU A 389 25.37 9.04 28.88
N SER A 390 25.11 10.17 28.21
CA SER A 390 25.90 11.40 28.36
C SER A 390 25.63 12.11 29.69
N TYR A 391 24.39 12.06 30.21
CA TYR A 391 23.95 12.73 31.44
C TYR A 391 23.16 11.77 32.35
N PRO A 392 23.83 10.83 33.04
CA PRO A 392 23.16 9.76 33.80
C PRO A 392 22.30 10.28 34.98
N HIS A 393 22.64 11.46 35.52
CA HIS A 393 21.91 12.07 36.63
C HIS A 393 20.78 13.03 36.19
N SER A 394 20.56 13.23 34.89
CA SER A 394 19.49 14.11 34.42
C SER A 394 18.10 13.49 34.70
N VAL A 395 17.31 14.20 35.53
CA VAL A 395 15.89 13.88 35.77
C VAL A 395 15.05 14.41 34.60
N ALA A 396 15.51 14.26 33.37
CA ALA A 396 14.84 14.77 32.19
C ALA A 396 13.62 13.88 31.86
N GLY A 397 12.44 14.39 32.09
CA GLY A 397 11.22 13.79 31.55
C GLY A 397 10.00 13.96 32.42
N ALA A 398 8.98 14.58 31.83
CA ALA A 398 7.64 14.66 32.38
C ALA A 398 7.14 13.31 32.90
N GLY A 399 6.68 13.27 34.11
CA GLY A 399 5.96 12.29 34.90
C GLY A 399 5.98 10.80 34.51
N GLU A 400 5.70 9.97 35.44
CA GLU A 400 5.72 8.49 35.34
C GLU A 400 4.88 7.95 34.17
N LYS A 401 3.71 8.54 33.90
CA LYS A 401 2.82 8.16 32.79
C LYS A 401 3.44 8.41 31.39
N ALA A 402 4.16 9.53 31.22
CA ALA A 402 4.83 9.82 29.96
C ALA A 402 6.07 8.94 29.74
N ARG A 403 6.68 8.46 30.81
CA ARG A 403 7.85 7.59 30.81
C ARG A 403 7.48 6.17 30.37
N ASN A 404 6.40 5.62 30.93
CA ASN A 404 5.91 4.27 30.60
C ASN A 404 5.35 4.20 29.17
N PHE A 405 4.61 5.20 28.73
CA PHE A 405 4.08 5.30 27.37
C PHE A 405 5.20 5.26 26.31
N ARG A 406 6.25 6.05 26.51
CA ARG A 406 7.37 6.09 25.55
C ARG A 406 8.18 4.79 25.52
N ARG A 407 8.35 4.11 26.65
CA ARG A 407 9.10 2.86 26.75
C ARG A 407 8.37 1.70 26.05
N GLU A 408 7.08 1.54 26.31
CA GLU A 408 6.28 0.45 25.73
C GLU A 408 6.06 0.64 24.23
N GLY A 409 5.76 1.85 23.78
CA GLY A 409 5.60 2.17 22.36
C GLY A 409 6.91 2.02 21.57
N ALA A 410 8.05 2.40 22.14
CA ALA A 410 9.35 2.20 21.52
C ALA A 410 9.74 0.72 21.45
N TYR A 411 9.43 -0.07 22.48
CA TYR A 411 9.67 -1.51 22.48
C TYR A 411 8.84 -2.23 21.41
N ALA A 412 7.56 -1.90 21.30
CA ALA A 412 6.71 -2.44 20.25
C ALA A 412 7.23 -2.06 18.85
N ALA A 413 7.56 -0.79 18.62
CA ALA A 413 8.13 -0.33 17.35
C ALA A 413 9.44 -1.06 17.01
N TRP A 414 10.29 -1.34 18.01
CA TRP A 414 11.53 -2.09 17.83
C TRP A 414 11.28 -3.55 17.43
N ILE A 415 10.32 -4.23 18.07
CA ILE A 415 9.93 -5.60 17.70
C ILE A 415 9.46 -5.65 16.25
N PHE A 416 8.58 -4.74 15.84
CA PHE A 416 8.08 -4.69 14.46
C PHE A 416 9.19 -4.44 13.46
N PHE A 417 10.11 -3.53 13.77
CA PHE A 417 11.25 -3.25 12.90
C PHE A 417 12.17 -4.47 12.77
N MET A 418 12.49 -5.14 13.86
CA MET A 418 13.30 -6.36 13.84
C MET A 418 12.64 -7.49 13.07
N LEU A 419 11.33 -7.69 13.26
CA LEU A 419 10.58 -8.69 12.51
C LEU A 419 10.53 -8.39 11.01
N PHE A 420 10.43 -7.11 10.63
CA PHE A 420 10.52 -6.71 9.23
C PHE A 420 11.89 -7.06 8.65
N LEU A 421 12.99 -6.75 9.35
CA LEU A 421 14.35 -7.07 8.91
C LEU A 421 14.59 -8.60 8.82
N VAL A 422 14.09 -9.37 9.78
CA VAL A 422 14.17 -10.84 9.74
C VAL A 422 13.37 -11.38 8.57
N SER A 423 12.16 -10.90 8.32
CA SER A 423 11.35 -11.27 7.16
C SER A 423 12.05 -10.93 5.85
N LEU A 424 12.67 -9.75 5.77
CA LEU A 424 13.45 -9.31 4.62
C LEU A 424 14.63 -10.27 4.37
N ALA A 425 15.39 -10.62 5.40
CA ALA A 425 16.52 -11.55 5.29
C ALA A 425 16.08 -12.94 4.81
N ILE A 426 14.99 -13.48 5.37
CA ILE A 426 14.43 -14.79 4.98
C ILE A 426 14.01 -14.78 3.51
N ILE A 427 13.33 -13.71 3.05
CA ILE A 427 12.85 -13.60 1.68
C ILE A 427 14.04 -13.44 0.70
N ILE A 428 15.07 -12.64 1.04
CA ILE A 428 16.29 -12.53 0.24
C ILE A 428 16.97 -13.89 0.09
N LEU A 429 17.13 -14.63 1.20
CA LEU A 429 17.70 -15.99 1.16
C LEU A 429 16.86 -16.92 0.28
N SER A 430 15.55 -16.86 0.38
CA SER A 430 14.64 -17.67 -0.42
C SER A 430 14.77 -17.36 -1.92
N PHE A 431 14.87 -16.09 -2.32
CA PHE A 431 15.12 -15.71 -3.72
C PHE A 431 16.52 -16.13 -4.18
N SER A 432 17.55 -15.92 -3.38
CA SER A 432 18.92 -16.35 -3.71
C SER A 432 19.00 -17.88 -3.89
N ALA A 433 18.25 -18.65 -3.11
CA ALA A 433 18.15 -20.10 -3.27
C ALA A 433 17.51 -20.54 -4.60
N THR A 434 16.75 -19.67 -5.28
CA THR A 434 16.24 -19.94 -6.64
C THR A 434 17.23 -19.59 -7.75
N GLY A 435 18.46 -19.15 -7.42
CA GLY A 435 19.49 -18.79 -8.38
C GLY A 435 19.47 -17.32 -8.83
N ILE A 436 18.62 -16.49 -8.25
CA ILE A 436 18.57 -15.04 -8.54
C ILE A 436 19.77 -14.35 -7.88
N LYS A 437 20.40 -13.41 -8.59
CA LYS A 437 21.52 -12.60 -8.07
C LYS A 437 21.08 -11.84 -6.81
N PHE A 438 22.03 -11.61 -5.89
CA PHE A 438 21.77 -10.96 -4.61
C PHE A 438 21.11 -9.57 -4.76
N GLU A 439 21.58 -8.75 -5.71
CA GLU A 439 20.99 -7.42 -5.96
C GLU A 439 19.53 -7.51 -6.37
N HIS A 440 19.19 -8.40 -7.30
CA HIS A 440 17.82 -8.64 -7.73
C HIS A 440 16.95 -9.24 -6.59
N SER A 441 17.53 -10.15 -5.78
CA SER A 441 16.87 -10.73 -4.62
C SER A 441 16.51 -9.66 -3.58
N LEU A 442 17.39 -8.69 -3.36
CA LEU A 442 17.18 -7.55 -2.47
C LEU A 442 16.04 -6.65 -2.99
N ILE A 443 16.06 -6.30 -4.28
CA ILE A 443 15.03 -5.47 -4.91
C ILE A 443 13.67 -6.15 -4.82
N LEU A 444 13.59 -7.44 -5.20
CA LEU A 444 12.34 -8.22 -5.13
C LEU A 444 11.81 -8.35 -3.70
N ALA A 445 12.69 -8.59 -2.72
CA ALA A 445 12.28 -8.72 -1.33
C ALA A 445 11.74 -7.40 -0.76
N ILE A 446 12.39 -6.27 -1.04
CA ILE A 446 11.89 -4.94 -0.65
C ILE A 446 10.59 -4.63 -1.38
N SER A 447 10.52 -4.84 -2.70
CA SER A 447 9.33 -4.61 -3.51
C SER A 447 8.11 -5.39 -2.98
N GLY A 448 8.28 -6.68 -2.66
CA GLY A 448 7.21 -7.52 -2.12
C GLY A 448 6.77 -7.10 -0.71
N LEU A 449 7.73 -6.94 0.22
CA LEU A 449 7.42 -6.59 1.62
C LEU A 449 6.91 -5.15 1.81
N SER A 450 7.43 -4.20 1.01
CA SER A 450 6.91 -2.82 1.04
C SER A 450 5.65 -2.64 0.20
N THR A 451 5.22 -3.69 -0.53
CA THR A 451 4.10 -3.63 -1.48
C THR A 451 4.26 -2.53 -2.54
N THR A 452 5.46 -2.42 -3.12
CA THR A 452 5.82 -1.42 -4.15
C THR A 452 6.35 -2.14 -5.39
N GLY A 453 5.46 -2.77 -6.16
CA GLY A 453 5.83 -3.57 -7.33
C GLY A 453 6.67 -2.83 -8.37
N PRO A 454 6.32 -1.60 -8.77
CA PRO A 454 7.07 -0.86 -9.78
C PRO A 454 8.53 -0.53 -9.39
N LEU A 455 8.93 -0.75 -8.13
CA LEU A 455 10.30 -0.53 -7.67
C LEU A 455 11.35 -1.28 -8.52
N ILE A 456 11.01 -2.45 -9.06
CA ILE A 456 11.95 -3.24 -9.87
C ILE A 456 12.39 -2.52 -11.15
N TYR A 457 11.51 -1.73 -11.76
CA TYR A 457 11.80 -1.00 -13.00
C TYR A 457 12.76 0.18 -12.78
N VAL A 458 12.71 0.76 -11.58
CA VAL A 458 13.50 1.96 -11.24
C VAL A 458 14.79 1.61 -10.49
N ALA A 459 14.78 0.57 -9.68
CA ALA A 459 15.94 0.14 -8.88
C ALA A 459 16.81 -0.91 -9.56
N GLY A 460 16.26 -1.65 -10.54
CA GLY A 460 16.96 -2.67 -11.30
C GLY A 460 17.75 -2.10 -12.49
N ASP A 461 18.65 -2.91 -13.05
CA ASP A 461 19.44 -2.56 -14.25
C ASP A 461 18.65 -2.75 -15.56
N GLY A 462 17.32 -2.75 -15.52
CA GLY A 462 16.45 -3.04 -16.67
C GLY A 462 16.41 -4.50 -17.10
N SER A 463 17.19 -5.39 -16.45
CA SER A 463 17.20 -6.84 -16.74
C SER A 463 16.22 -7.65 -15.89
N LEU A 464 15.58 -7.02 -14.90
CA LEU A 464 14.68 -7.68 -13.97
C LEU A 464 13.22 -7.41 -14.35
N ASP A 465 12.48 -8.47 -14.67
CA ASP A 465 11.07 -8.42 -15.00
C ASP A 465 10.32 -9.57 -14.33
N TYR A 466 9.09 -9.31 -13.89
CA TYR A 466 8.21 -10.34 -13.27
C TYR A 466 7.81 -11.45 -14.25
N SER A 467 7.80 -11.21 -15.55
CA SER A 467 7.51 -12.22 -16.56
C SER A 467 8.60 -13.30 -16.63
N THR A 468 9.87 -12.90 -16.46
CA THR A 468 11.04 -13.76 -16.66
C THR A 468 11.44 -14.58 -15.44
N ILE A 469 10.97 -14.23 -14.23
CA ILE A 469 11.31 -14.97 -13.01
C ILE A 469 10.60 -16.34 -12.95
N SER A 470 11.27 -17.32 -12.32
CA SER A 470 10.77 -18.70 -12.18
C SER A 470 9.47 -18.76 -11.36
N LEU A 471 8.68 -19.83 -11.56
CA LEU A 471 7.44 -20.07 -10.81
C LEU A 471 7.69 -20.09 -9.29
N THR A 472 8.80 -20.67 -8.86
CA THR A 472 9.21 -20.70 -7.44
C THR A 472 9.46 -19.29 -6.90
N ALA A 473 10.14 -18.44 -7.66
CA ALA A 473 10.38 -17.05 -7.28
C ALA A 473 9.07 -16.24 -7.24
N LYS A 474 8.15 -16.43 -8.21
CA LYS A 474 6.81 -15.84 -8.15
C LYS A 474 6.04 -16.28 -6.92
N SER A 475 6.15 -17.55 -6.50
CA SER A 475 5.51 -18.05 -5.27
C SER A 475 6.08 -17.38 -4.01
N ILE A 476 7.40 -17.21 -3.93
CA ILE A 476 8.05 -16.49 -2.82
C ILE A 476 7.59 -15.02 -2.81
N PHE A 477 7.47 -14.40 -3.97
CA PHE A 477 6.98 -13.03 -4.08
C PHE A 477 5.53 -12.90 -3.62
N CYS A 478 4.66 -13.86 -3.95
CA CYS A 478 3.28 -13.93 -3.44
C CYS A 478 3.22 -13.95 -1.91
N VAL A 479 4.08 -14.76 -1.28
CA VAL A 479 4.19 -14.80 0.18
C VAL A 479 4.68 -13.45 0.72
N ALA A 480 5.69 -12.84 0.08
CA ALA A 480 6.21 -11.53 0.47
C ALA A 480 5.14 -10.44 0.42
N MET A 481 4.30 -10.40 -0.64
CA MET A 481 3.20 -9.44 -0.76
C MET A 481 2.17 -9.57 0.37
N VAL A 482 1.78 -10.80 0.71
CA VAL A 482 0.81 -11.04 1.79
C VAL A 482 1.41 -10.70 3.15
N LEU A 483 2.68 -11.07 3.42
CA LEU A 483 3.40 -10.72 4.64
C LEU A 483 3.55 -9.21 4.81
N GLY A 484 3.93 -8.51 3.75
CA GLY A 484 4.07 -7.06 3.75
C GLY A 484 2.74 -6.35 4.04
N ARG A 485 1.65 -6.89 3.49
CA ARG A 485 0.32 -6.29 3.63
C ARG A 485 -0.29 -6.45 5.02
N LEU A 486 -0.13 -7.64 5.62
CA LEU A 486 -0.69 -7.96 6.94
C LEU A 486 0.21 -7.58 8.12
N GLU A 487 1.41 -7.10 7.83
CA GLU A 487 2.50 -6.95 8.78
C GLU A 487 2.96 -8.30 9.39
N ALA A 488 4.27 -8.53 9.39
CA ALA A 488 4.85 -9.81 9.81
C ALA A 488 4.41 -10.27 11.21
N LEU A 489 4.19 -9.33 12.14
CA LEU A 489 3.75 -9.67 13.51
C LEU A 489 2.33 -10.24 13.54
N ALA A 490 1.41 -9.74 12.70
CA ALA A 490 0.06 -10.28 12.61
C ALA A 490 0.09 -11.74 12.12
N VAL A 491 0.95 -12.04 11.14
CA VAL A 491 1.13 -13.39 10.60
C VAL A 491 1.77 -14.30 11.64
N ILE A 492 2.81 -13.86 12.36
CA ILE A 492 3.44 -14.65 13.44
C ILE A 492 2.44 -14.94 14.57
N ALA A 493 1.57 -13.98 14.91
CA ALA A 493 0.52 -14.19 15.90
C ALA A 493 -0.45 -15.32 15.49
N LEU A 494 -0.67 -15.56 14.20
CA LEU A 494 -1.49 -16.65 13.69
C LEU A 494 -0.86 -18.03 13.95
N PHE A 495 0.45 -18.14 13.89
CA PHE A 495 1.16 -19.40 14.10
C PHE A 495 1.41 -19.74 15.59
N ASN A 496 1.06 -18.85 16.53
CA ASN A 496 1.25 -19.10 17.94
C ASN A 496 0.05 -19.86 18.53
N PRO A 497 0.22 -21.15 18.96
CA PRO A 497 -0.87 -21.99 19.48
C PRO A 497 -1.56 -21.39 20.69
N ASN A 498 -0.83 -20.66 21.53
CA ASN A 498 -1.36 -20.08 22.78
C ASN A 498 -2.47 -19.04 22.55
N TYR A 499 -2.54 -18.45 21.36
CA TYR A 499 -3.62 -17.51 21.01
C TYR A 499 -4.91 -18.20 20.54
N TRP A 500 -4.82 -19.48 20.14
CA TRP A 500 -5.98 -20.28 19.70
C TRP A 500 -6.65 -20.99 20.88
N LEU A 501 -5.88 -21.37 21.90
CA LEU A 501 -6.32 -22.15 23.06
C LEU A 501 -6.96 -21.30 24.17
N LYS A 502 -6.68 -20.00 24.23
CA LYS A 502 -7.31 -19.05 25.15
C LYS A 502 -8.49 -18.34 24.50
#